data_3fd5d3409557c1b2111fe81dff9f8e18
#
_entry.id   3fd5d3409557c1b2111fe81dff9f8e18
#
_cell.length_a   1.000
_cell.length_b   1.000
_cell.length_c   1.000
_cell.angle_alpha   90.00
_cell.angle_beta   90.00
_cell.angle_gamma   90.00
#
_symmetry.space_group_name_H-M   'P 1'
#
loop_
_entity.id
_entity.type
_entity.pdbx_description
1 polymer ?
#
loop_
_entity_poly.entity_id
_entity_poly.type
_entity_poly.pdbx_seq_one_letter_code
_entity_poly.pdbx_strand_id
1 'polypeptide(L)'
;MSDRQEKERRRQARQQAEAQAAAAMRRRSTMRFVAGVVVALAAAAALLIVGTNSKSSGRDSGPALTAVPPRPVAAAASAAGARRPRSPAAHGAFAGLRAQANQVIDENVTARLAKLKGVPVVVNMWASWCPNCRAEFGYFQSLSKAYDGKVAFLGLDSNDNRGDAESFLKQFPIPYPSINDPGAVQARSVGAGLGWPTTIFYDAKGKRRFVRQGGYTSQGSLDADIRAYALS
;
A
#
# COMPACT_ATOMS: atom_id res chain seq x y z
N MET A 1 -45.04 15.82 -27.54
CA MET A 1 -44.15 15.60 -26.35
C MET A 1 -42.96 16.50 -26.52
N SER A 2 -42.61 17.31 -25.52
CA SER A 2 -41.56 18.33 -25.63
C SER A 2 -40.19 17.63 -25.51
N ASP A 3 -39.21 18.01 -26.32
CA ASP A 3 -37.79 17.55 -26.28
C ASP A 3 -37.20 17.53 -24.87
N ARG A 4 -37.69 18.42 -24.01
CA ARG A 4 -37.29 18.53 -22.59
C ARG A 4 -37.72 17.31 -21.80
N GLN A 5 -38.93 16.81 -22.01
CA GLN A 5 -39.45 15.62 -21.31
C GLN A 5 -38.74 14.34 -21.75
N GLU A 6 -38.36 14.23 -23.00
CA GLU A 6 -37.61 13.08 -23.50
C GLU A 6 -36.17 13.06 -22.92
N LYS A 7 -35.52 14.22 -22.82
CA LYS A 7 -34.18 14.37 -22.23
C LYS A 7 -34.18 14.03 -20.75
N GLU A 8 -35.21 14.40 -20.00
CA GLU A 8 -35.36 14.05 -18.58
C GLU A 8 -35.61 12.55 -18.39
N ARG A 9 -36.44 11.93 -19.22
CA ARG A 9 -36.65 10.47 -19.17
C ARG A 9 -35.35 9.70 -19.47
N ARG A 10 -34.56 10.14 -20.46
CA ARG A 10 -33.26 9.53 -20.77
C ARG A 10 -32.26 9.67 -19.61
N ARG A 11 -32.26 10.80 -18.91
CA ARG A 11 -31.43 11.00 -17.70
C ARG A 11 -31.85 10.09 -16.54
N GLN A 12 -33.15 10.00 -16.27
CA GLN A 12 -33.70 9.12 -15.25
C GLN A 12 -33.41 7.63 -15.55
N ALA A 13 -33.57 7.20 -16.79
CA ALA A 13 -33.25 5.83 -17.20
C ALA A 13 -31.78 5.49 -17.02
N ARG A 14 -30.86 6.42 -17.34
CA ARG A 14 -29.41 6.23 -17.07
C ARG A 14 -29.10 6.12 -15.60
N GLN A 15 -29.65 6.99 -14.75
CA GLN A 15 -29.46 6.94 -13.30
C GLN A 15 -29.99 5.63 -12.69
N GLN A 16 -31.15 5.15 -13.17
CA GLN A 16 -31.72 3.87 -12.72
C GLN A 16 -30.82 2.68 -13.17
N ALA A 17 -30.31 2.70 -14.39
CA ALA A 17 -29.39 1.67 -14.87
C ALA A 17 -28.08 1.63 -14.08
N GLU A 18 -27.51 2.79 -13.76
CA GLU A 18 -26.31 2.90 -12.92
C GLU A 18 -26.55 2.40 -11.50
N ALA A 19 -27.70 2.76 -10.90
CA ALA A 19 -28.09 2.29 -9.57
C ALA A 19 -28.30 0.76 -9.53
N GLN A 20 -28.91 0.19 -10.57
CA GLN A 20 -29.09 -1.27 -10.68
C GLN A 20 -27.76 -1.99 -10.90
N ALA A 21 -26.86 -1.44 -11.70
CA ALA A 21 -25.52 -2.01 -11.90
C ALA A 21 -24.70 -1.99 -10.60
N ALA A 22 -24.76 -0.90 -9.83
CA ALA A 22 -24.11 -0.80 -8.52
C ALA A 22 -24.69 -1.80 -7.50
N ALA A 23 -26.01 -1.97 -7.47
CA ALA A 23 -26.67 -2.95 -6.59
C ALA A 23 -26.30 -4.41 -6.98
N ALA A 24 -26.19 -4.70 -8.27
CA ALA A 24 -25.76 -6.02 -8.75
C ALA A 24 -24.31 -6.33 -8.38
N MET A 25 -23.42 -5.35 -8.45
CA MET A 25 -22.03 -5.51 -8.00
C MET A 25 -21.94 -5.78 -6.49
N ARG A 26 -22.72 -5.05 -5.67
CA ARG A 26 -22.78 -5.28 -4.22
C ARG A 26 -23.29 -6.69 -3.86
N ARG A 27 -24.31 -7.19 -4.57
CA ARG A 27 -24.81 -8.57 -4.37
C ARG A 27 -23.77 -9.63 -4.74
N ARG A 28 -23.00 -9.44 -5.81
CA ARG A 28 -21.92 -10.38 -6.19
C ARG A 28 -20.77 -10.39 -5.19
N SER A 29 -20.44 -9.25 -4.61
CA SER A 29 -19.43 -9.12 -3.56
C SER A 29 -19.85 -9.86 -2.28
N THR A 30 -21.06 -9.65 -1.79
CA THR A 30 -21.58 -10.34 -0.59
C THR A 30 -21.70 -11.85 -0.80
N MET A 31 -22.12 -12.31 -1.98
CA MET A 31 -22.22 -13.73 -2.29
C MET A 31 -20.85 -14.43 -2.28
N ARG A 32 -19.81 -13.76 -2.80
CA ARG A 32 -18.42 -14.28 -2.76
C ARG A 32 -17.86 -14.33 -1.33
N PHE A 33 -18.21 -13.33 -0.51
CA PHE A 33 -17.78 -13.30 0.90
C PHE A 33 -18.44 -14.43 1.71
N VAL A 34 -19.73 -14.66 1.54
CA VAL A 34 -20.47 -15.75 2.20
C VAL A 34 -19.94 -17.11 1.75
N ALA A 35 -19.71 -17.31 0.46
CA ALA A 35 -19.13 -18.54 -0.06
C ALA A 35 -17.72 -18.81 0.51
N GLY A 36 -16.88 -17.78 0.63
CA GLY A 36 -15.54 -17.90 1.23
C GLY A 36 -15.59 -18.28 2.71
N VAL A 37 -16.50 -17.70 3.48
CA VAL A 37 -16.69 -18.01 4.90
C VAL A 37 -17.19 -19.47 5.10
N VAL A 38 -18.13 -19.92 4.26
CA VAL A 38 -18.64 -21.31 4.33
C VAL A 38 -17.52 -22.34 4.03
N VAL A 39 -16.67 -22.06 3.03
CA VAL A 39 -15.52 -22.94 2.69
C VAL A 39 -14.50 -22.96 3.82
N ALA A 40 -14.21 -21.80 4.44
CA ALA A 40 -13.28 -21.72 5.57
C ALA A 40 -13.78 -22.48 6.81
N LEU A 41 -15.08 -22.39 7.11
CA LEU A 41 -15.69 -23.13 8.23
C LEU A 41 -15.69 -24.66 7.96
N ALA A 42 -15.94 -25.09 6.73
CA ALA A 42 -15.87 -26.50 6.35
C ALA A 42 -14.45 -27.07 6.48
N ALA A 43 -13.43 -26.30 6.09
CA ALA A 43 -12.03 -26.69 6.23
C ALA A 43 -11.60 -26.79 7.70
N ALA A 44 -12.06 -25.88 8.57
CA ALA A 44 -11.79 -25.92 10.00
C ALA A 44 -12.43 -27.13 10.68
N ALA A 45 -13.66 -27.49 10.29
CA ALA A 45 -14.35 -28.67 10.79
C ALA A 45 -13.65 -29.98 10.38
N ALA A 46 -13.11 -30.05 9.15
CA ALA A 46 -12.35 -31.21 8.68
C ALA A 46 -11.03 -31.41 9.45
N LEU A 47 -10.34 -30.32 9.83
CA LEU A 47 -9.11 -30.36 10.62
C LEU A 47 -9.35 -30.88 12.05
N LEU A 48 -10.51 -30.58 12.65
CA LEU A 48 -10.86 -31.07 13.99
C LEU A 48 -11.19 -32.57 14.03
N ILE A 49 -11.65 -33.16 12.93
CA ILE A 49 -11.99 -34.57 12.84
C ILE A 49 -10.71 -35.43 12.65
N VAL A 50 -9.68 -34.91 11.99
CA VAL A 50 -8.41 -35.64 11.77
C VAL A 50 -7.49 -35.60 13.01
N GLY A 51 -7.67 -34.60 13.91
CA GLY A 51 -6.81 -34.39 15.08
C GLY A 51 -7.02 -35.34 16.27
N THR A 52 -8.04 -36.23 16.27
CA THR A 52 -8.36 -37.05 17.44
C THR A 52 -7.87 -38.49 17.36
N ASN A 53 -7.07 -38.91 16.36
CA ASN A 53 -6.68 -40.31 16.21
C ASN A 53 -5.16 -40.54 16.06
N SER A 54 -4.35 -39.92 16.97
CA SER A 54 -2.93 -40.28 17.10
C SER A 54 -2.61 -40.61 18.55
N LYS A 55 -2.70 -41.88 18.91
CA LYS A 55 -2.15 -42.43 20.16
C LYS A 55 -0.63 -42.46 20.10
N SER A 56 -0.08 -42.02 21.23
CA SER A 56 1.29 -42.04 21.67
C SER A 56 2.06 -43.34 21.45
N SER A 57 3.34 -43.24 21.15
CA SER A 57 4.41 -44.04 21.76
C SER A 57 5.79 -43.52 21.37
N GLY A 58 6.70 -43.51 22.35
CA GLY A 58 8.14 -43.45 22.09
C GLY A 58 8.87 -42.27 22.79
N ARG A 59 9.30 -42.54 24.02
CA ARG A 59 10.43 -41.83 24.67
C ARG A 59 11.67 -42.04 23.80
N ASP A 60 12.38 -40.97 23.49
CA ASP A 60 13.84 -41.02 23.38
C ASP A 60 14.46 -39.68 23.76
N SER A 61 15.41 -39.82 24.69
CA SER A 61 16.17 -38.72 25.28
C SER A 61 17.30 -38.33 24.34
N GLY A 62 17.21 -37.16 23.69
CA GLY A 62 18.30 -36.54 22.95
C GLY A 62 18.95 -35.40 23.76
N PRO A 63 20.26 -35.16 23.59
CA PRO A 63 21.04 -34.32 24.48
C PRO A 63 20.65 -32.83 24.42
N ALA A 64 20.72 -32.20 25.59
CA ALA A 64 20.52 -30.80 25.82
C ALA A 64 21.39 -29.92 24.90
N LEU A 65 20.75 -29.17 23.99
CA LEU A 65 21.40 -28.08 23.28
C LEU A 65 21.60 -26.94 24.27
N THR A 66 22.86 -26.67 24.59
CA THR A 66 23.32 -25.52 25.35
C THR A 66 22.78 -24.24 24.72
N ALA A 67 22.06 -23.48 25.54
CA ALA A 67 21.59 -22.15 25.18
C ALA A 67 22.78 -21.24 24.88
N VAL A 68 22.90 -20.80 23.63
CA VAL A 68 23.79 -19.72 23.22
C VAL A 68 23.19 -18.43 23.78
N PRO A 69 23.90 -17.64 24.60
CA PRO A 69 23.38 -16.37 25.07
C PRO A 69 23.18 -15.43 23.92
N PRO A 70 22.11 -14.59 23.91
CA PRO A 70 21.91 -13.62 22.87
C PRO A 70 23.06 -12.63 22.84
N ARG A 71 23.76 -12.52 21.69
CA ARG A 71 24.76 -11.48 21.47
C ARG A 71 24.05 -10.13 21.61
N PRO A 72 24.63 -9.18 22.36
CA PRO A 72 24.12 -7.83 22.40
C PRO A 72 24.14 -7.28 20.97
N VAL A 73 22.96 -6.95 20.43
CA VAL A 73 22.84 -6.17 19.21
C VAL A 73 23.47 -4.81 19.51
N ALA A 74 24.68 -4.61 19.01
CA ALA A 74 25.35 -3.33 19.07
C ALA A 74 24.38 -2.27 18.58
N ALA A 75 24.15 -1.25 19.40
CA ALA A 75 23.40 -0.07 19.06
C ALA A 75 23.83 0.40 17.67
N ALA A 76 22.81 0.62 16.81
CA ALA A 76 23.01 1.06 15.44
C ALA A 76 23.93 2.28 15.45
N ALA A 77 25.15 2.07 15.03
CA ALA A 77 26.09 3.15 14.76
C ALA A 77 25.42 4.09 13.77
N SER A 78 25.21 5.31 14.19
CA SER A 78 24.83 6.46 13.40
C SER A 78 25.57 6.42 12.07
N ALA A 79 24.86 6.10 10.98
CA ALA A 79 25.37 6.33 9.63
C ALA A 79 25.34 7.83 9.37
N ALA A 80 26.32 8.54 9.92
CA ALA A 80 26.72 9.85 9.46
C ALA A 80 27.36 9.69 8.06
N GLY A 81 26.52 9.23 7.09
CA GLY A 81 26.87 9.24 5.67
C GLY A 81 26.90 10.69 5.21
N ALA A 82 28.05 11.11 4.70
CA ALA A 82 28.34 12.42 4.15
C ALA A 82 27.14 13.00 3.42
N ARG A 83 26.65 14.15 3.86
CA ARG A 83 25.64 14.95 3.17
C ARG A 83 26.20 15.33 1.80
N ARG A 84 25.84 14.60 0.75
CA ARG A 84 25.97 15.12 -0.60
C ARG A 84 25.15 16.40 -0.67
N PRO A 85 25.73 17.53 -1.13
CA PRO A 85 24.96 18.75 -1.32
C PRO A 85 23.83 18.46 -2.30
N ARG A 86 22.60 18.66 -1.86
CA ARG A 86 21.41 18.44 -2.70
C ARG A 86 21.35 19.52 -3.76
N SER A 87 21.05 19.11 -4.99
CA SER A 87 20.78 20.09 -6.05
C SER A 87 19.56 20.96 -5.68
N PRO A 88 19.51 22.22 -6.12
CA PRO A 88 18.34 23.06 -5.93
C PRO A 88 17.03 22.40 -6.38
N ALA A 89 17.08 21.60 -7.45
CA ALA A 89 15.96 20.81 -7.95
C ALA A 89 15.43 19.81 -6.93
N ALA A 90 16.31 19.11 -6.18
CA ALA A 90 15.90 18.19 -5.13
C ALA A 90 15.21 18.93 -3.97
N HIS A 91 15.67 20.11 -3.58
CA HIS A 91 14.99 20.94 -2.55
C HIS A 91 13.58 21.34 -2.99
N GLY A 92 13.41 21.76 -4.25
CA GLY A 92 12.09 22.11 -4.81
C GLY A 92 11.14 20.91 -4.84
N ALA A 93 11.64 19.72 -5.20
CA ALA A 93 10.86 18.50 -5.23
C ALA A 93 10.28 18.13 -3.84
N PHE A 94 11.08 18.18 -2.78
CA PHE A 94 10.62 17.91 -1.42
C PHE A 94 9.69 19.02 -0.89
N ALA A 95 9.93 20.29 -1.22
CA ALA A 95 9.04 21.39 -0.85
C ALA A 95 7.66 21.19 -1.49
N GLY A 96 7.59 20.81 -2.76
CA GLY A 96 6.35 20.52 -3.46
C GLY A 96 5.58 19.33 -2.86
N LEU A 97 6.27 18.27 -2.43
CA LEU A 97 5.64 17.13 -1.76
C LEU A 97 5.05 17.53 -0.40
N ARG A 98 5.81 18.31 0.39
CA ARG A 98 5.33 18.80 1.70
C ARG A 98 4.14 19.76 1.59
N ALA A 99 4.12 20.61 0.58
CA ALA A 99 3.01 21.52 0.34
C ALA A 99 1.68 20.79 0.02
N GLN A 100 1.78 19.57 -0.50
CA GLN A 100 0.65 18.71 -0.83
C GLN A 100 0.47 17.56 0.18
N ALA A 101 1.13 17.62 1.34
CA ALA A 101 1.05 16.57 2.36
C ALA A 101 -0.40 16.26 2.73
N ASN A 102 -0.68 14.97 2.91
CA ASN A 102 -2.00 14.47 3.32
C ASN A 102 -3.16 14.80 2.36
N GLN A 103 -2.88 15.11 1.09
CA GLN A 103 -3.89 15.41 0.08
C GLN A 103 -4.01 14.27 -0.93
N VAL A 104 -5.24 14.03 -1.40
CA VAL A 104 -5.51 13.23 -2.61
C VAL A 104 -5.52 14.21 -3.80
N ILE A 105 -4.58 14.02 -4.73
CA ILE A 105 -4.35 14.93 -5.85
C ILE A 105 -4.61 14.25 -7.20
N ASP A 106 -5.10 15.04 -8.17
CA ASP A 106 -5.28 14.58 -9.56
C ASP A 106 -4.02 14.92 -10.36
N GLU A 107 -3.10 13.96 -10.44
CA GLU A 107 -1.86 14.07 -11.20
C GLU A 107 -1.53 12.73 -11.86
N ASN A 108 -0.75 12.78 -12.95
CA ASN A 108 -0.23 11.56 -13.58
C ASN A 108 1.01 11.07 -12.83
N VAL A 109 1.01 9.80 -12.39
CA VAL A 109 2.09 9.20 -11.61
C VAL A 109 3.42 9.19 -12.36
N THR A 110 3.41 8.90 -13.66
CA THR A 110 4.62 8.88 -14.48
C THR A 110 5.20 10.29 -14.65
N ALA A 111 4.35 11.29 -14.85
CA ALA A 111 4.78 12.68 -14.91
C ALA A 111 5.35 13.16 -13.56
N ARG A 112 4.73 12.76 -12.44
CA ARG A 112 5.26 13.07 -11.10
C ARG A 112 6.61 12.41 -10.87
N LEU A 113 6.78 11.14 -11.22
CA LEU A 113 8.08 10.44 -11.14
C LEU A 113 9.15 11.10 -12.00
N ALA A 114 8.81 11.60 -13.19
CA ALA A 114 9.73 12.34 -14.04
C ALA A 114 10.23 13.65 -13.38
N LYS A 115 9.35 14.37 -12.67
CA LYS A 115 9.70 15.58 -11.90
C LYS A 115 10.58 15.28 -10.69
N LEU A 116 10.57 14.04 -10.19
CA LEU A 116 11.36 13.58 -9.04
C LEU A 116 12.73 12.96 -9.45
N LYS A 117 13.12 13.03 -10.73
CA LYS A 117 14.47 12.58 -11.14
C LYS A 117 15.57 13.27 -10.34
N GLY A 118 16.56 12.49 -9.90
CA GLY A 118 17.61 12.94 -8.99
C GLY A 118 17.31 12.64 -7.51
N VAL A 119 16.10 12.17 -7.20
CA VAL A 119 15.66 11.80 -5.86
C VAL A 119 15.18 10.35 -5.87
N PRO A 120 15.62 9.50 -4.93
CA PRO A 120 15.02 8.18 -4.73
C PRO A 120 13.55 8.31 -4.36
N VAL A 121 12.68 7.42 -4.87
CA VAL A 121 11.23 7.49 -4.62
C VAL A 121 10.69 6.17 -4.13
N VAL A 122 9.83 6.22 -3.12
CA VAL A 122 8.98 5.12 -2.66
C VAL A 122 7.53 5.45 -3.00
N VAL A 123 6.89 4.62 -3.81
CA VAL A 123 5.47 4.73 -4.11
C VAL A 123 4.73 3.65 -3.35
N ASN A 124 3.81 4.04 -2.48
CA ASN A 124 2.91 3.14 -1.76
C ASN A 124 1.53 3.15 -2.42
N MET A 125 1.15 2.06 -3.08
CA MET A 125 -0.19 1.85 -3.60
C MET A 125 -1.09 1.32 -2.49
N TRP A 126 -2.16 2.04 -2.22
CA TRP A 126 -3.08 1.78 -1.13
C TRP A 126 -4.54 2.04 -1.52
N ALA A 127 -5.47 1.67 -0.65
CA ALA A 127 -6.88 2.05 -0.72
C ALA A 127 -7.49 2.12 0.68
N SER A 128 -8.51 2.94 0.89
CA SER A 128 -9.18 3.12 2.20
C SER A 128 -9.84 1.84 2.72
N TRP A 129 -10.35 1.03 1.82
CA TRP A 129 -10.99 -0.26 2.11
C TRP A 129 -10.02 -1.41 2.40
N CYS A 130 -8.69 -1.21 2.25
CA CYS A 130 -7.68 -2.25 2.35
C CYS A 130 -7.18 -2.41 3.81
N PRO A 131 -7.46 -3.52 4.51
CA PRO A 131 -7.04 -3.71 5.91
C PRO A 131 -5.52 -3.75 6.09
N ASN A 132 -4.80 -4.43 5.17
CA ASN A 132 -3.35 -4.54 5.22
C ASN A 132 -2.66 -3.18 4.97
N CYS A 133 -3.27 -2.33 4.11
CA CYS A 133 -2.79 -0.97 3.89
C CYS A 133 -2.88 -0.17 5.19
N ARG A 134 -4.03 -0.26 5.89
CA ARG A 134 -4.23 0.40 7.20
C ARG A 134 -3.19 -0.02 8.23
N ALA A 135 -2.85 -1.32 8.28
CA ALA A 135 -1.89 -1.86 9.25
C ALA A 135 -0.47 -1.31 9.06
N GLU A 136 -0.04 -1.03 7.81
CA GLU A 136 1.31 -0.56 7.51
C GLU A 136 1.45 0.98 7.44
N PHE A 137 0.33 1.74 7.42
CA PHE A 137 0.37 3.19 7.22
C PHE A 137 1.24 3.93 8.24
N GLY A 138 1.25 3.47 9.51
CA GLY A 138 2.11 4.01 10.55
C GLY A 138 3.61 3.89 10.24
N TYR A 139 4.02 2.83 9.55
CA TYR A 139 5.42 2.64 9.13
C TYR A 139 5.81 3.65 8.06
N PHE A 140 4.93 3.87 7.07
CA PHE A 140 5.15 4.90 6.03
C PHE A 140 5.17 6.30 6.62
N GLN A 141 4.27 6.61 7.57
CA GLN A 141 4.26 7.89 8.27
C GLN A 141 5.59 8.15 9.02
N SER A 142 6.10 7.15 9.73
CA SER A 142 7.34 7.25 10.50
C SER A 142 8.56 7.37 9.61
N LEU A 143 8.68 6.49 8.61
CA LEU A 143 9.87 6.45 7.74
C LEU A 143 9.91 7.61 6.75
N SER A 144 8.77 8.09 6.26
CA SER A 144 8.76 9.29 5.41
C SER A 144 9.26 10.55 6.12
N LYS A 145 9.03 10.66 7.44
CA LYS A 145 9.62 11.72 8.28
C LYS A 145 11.13 11.48 8.49
N ALA A 146 11.53 10.23 8.80
CA ALA A 146 12.94 9.88 9.04
C ALA A 146 13.82 10.06 7.79
N TYR A 147 13.25 9.83 6.61
CA TYR A 147 13.92 10.00 5.32
C TYR A 147 13.62 11.34 4.64
N ASP A 148 12.99 12.31 5.34
CA ASP A 148 12.67 13.60 4.74
C ASP A 148 13.89 14.25 4.11
N GLY A 149 13.73 14.68 2.89
CA GLY A 149 14.77 15.24 2.07
C GLY A 149 15.82 14.23 1.60
N LYS A 150 15.74 12.93 1.84
CA LYS A 150 16.62 11.88 1.30
C LYS A 150 15.89 10.98 0.33
N VAL A 151 14.66 10.58 0.66
CA VAL A 151 13.78 9.75 -0.15
C VAL A 151 12.43 10.44 -0.25
N ALA A 152 11.92 10.58 -1.45
CA ALA A 152 10.57 11.08 -1.70
C ALA A 152 9.56 9.94 -1.49
N PHE A 153 8.46 10.24 -0.81
CA PHE A 153 7.34 9.32 -0.68
C PHE A 153 6.16 9.84 -1.48
N LEU A 154 5.43 8.93 -2.09
CA LEU A 154 4.25 9.22 -2.89
C LEU A 154 3.22 8.11 -2.65
N GLY A 155 2.00 8.48 -2.29
CA GLY A 155 0.87 7.57 -2.27
C GLY A 155 0.28 7.41 -3.68
N LEU A 156 -0.30 6.25 -3.94
CA LEU A 156 -1.14 5.99 -5.09
C LEU A 156 -2.43 5.37 -4.56
N ASP A 157 -3.46 6.20 -4.41
CA ASP A 157 -4.80 5.82 -3.97
C ASP A 157 -5.52 5.17 -5.14
N SER A 158 -5.52 3.84 -5.17
CA SER A 158 -5.85 3.06 -6.36
C SER A 158 -7.07 2.18 -6.16
N ASN A 159 -8.01 2.22 -7.12
CA ASN A 159 -9.28 1.50 -7.08
C ASN A 159 -10.13 1.86 -5.85
N ASP A 160 -10.17 3.13 -5.53
CA ASP A 160 -10.84 3.68 -4.36
C ASP A 160 -11.77 4.85 -4.75
N ASN A 161 -12.55 5.32 -3.80
CA ASN A 161 -13.34 6.54 -3.90
C ASN A 161 -12.58 7.68 -3.22
N ARG A 162 -12.46 8.83 -3.91
CA ARG A 162 -11.75 10.00 -3.37
C ARG A 162 -12.24 10.41 -1.98
N GLY A 163 -13.56 10.45 -1.74
CA GLY A 163 -14.12 10.86 -0.46
C GLY A 163 -13.76 9.90 0.67
N ASP A 164 -13.72 8.60 0.38
CA ASP A 164 -13.30 7.56 1.33
C ASP A 164 -11.80 7.65 1.60
N ALA A 165 -10.98 7.88 0.56
CA ALA A 165 -9.55 8.11 0.67
C ALA A 165 -9.21 9.35 1.51
N GLU A 166 -9.89 10.49 1.26
CA GLU A 166 -9.71 11.72 2.06
C GLU A 166 -10.13 11.52 3.52
N SER A 167 -11.20 10.75 3.76
CA SER A 167 -11.65 10.41 5.11
C SER A 167 -10.65 9.49 5.82
N PHE A 168 -10.04 8.56 5.10
CA PHE A 168 -8.97 7.70 5.60
C PHE A 168 -7.73 8.52 5.97
N LEU A 169 -7.28 9.44 5.12
CA LEU A 169 -6.12 10.29 5.39
C LEU A 169 -6.33 11.25 6.57
N LYS A 170 -7.57 11.64 6.89
CA LYS A 170 -7.86 12.39 8.13
C LYS A 170 -7.59 11.56 9.39
N GLN A 171 -7.81 10.24 9.32
CA GLN A 171 -7.57 9.31 10.45
C GLN A 171 -6.10 8.84 10.50
N PHE A 172 -5.47 8.70 9.34
CA PHE A 172 -4.10 8.19 9.16
C PHE A 172 -3.27 9.18 8.34
N PRO A 173 -2.91 10.36 8.90
CA PRO A 173 -2.22 11.41 8.15
C PRO A 173 -0.81 10.99 7.75
N ILE A 174 -0.42 11.36 6.51
CA ILE A 174 0.92 11.13 5.95
C ILE A 174 1.54 12.45 5.47
N PRO A 175 2.87 12.65 5.57
CA PRO A 175 3.51 13.89 5.21
C PRO A 175 3.84 14.01 3.71
N TYR A 176 3.09 13.32 2.84
CA TYR A 176 3.23 13.34 1.40
C TYR A 176 1.86 13.21 0.71
N PRO A 177 1.73 13.57 -0.58
CA PRO A 177 0.48 13.44 -1.31
C PRO A 177 0.22 12.02 -1.77
N SER A 178 -1.07 11.71 -2.03
CA SER A 178 -1.51 10.52 -2.73
C SER A 178 -2.14 10.88 -4.07
N ILE A 179 -1.73 10.25 -5.15
CA ILE A 179 -2.33 10.43 -6.48
C ILE A 179 -3.62 9.61 -6.53
N ASN A 180 -4.70 10.25 -7.00
CA ASN A 180 -5.99 9.63 -7.23
C ASN A 180 -5.95 8.72 -8.46
N ASP A 181 -6.31 7.44 -8.29
CA ASP A 181 -6.32 6.43 -9.36
C ASP A 181 -7.55 5.51 -9.26
N PRO A 182 -8.78 6.03 -9.42
CA PRO A 182 -10.02 5.31 -9.12
C PRO A 182 -10.22 4.04 -9.95
N GLY A 183 -9.57 3.92 -11.12
CA GLY A 183 -9.65 2.77 -12.01
C GLY A 183 -8.43 1.86 -11.99
N ALA A 184 -7.47 2.08 -11.09
CA ALA A 184 -6.18 1.38 -11.03
C ALA A 184 -5.41 1.40 -12.37
N VAL A 185 -5.62 2.43 -13.21
CA VAL A 185 -4.96 2.58 -14.50
C VAL A 185 -3.51 2.99 -14.32
N GLN A 186 -3.28 3.96 -13.43
CA GLN A 186 -1.96 4.48 -13.14
C GLN A 186 -1.11 3.43 -12.39
N ALA A 187 -1.72 2.68 -11.46
CA ALA A 187 -1.07 1.56 -10.77
C ALA A 187 -0.51 0.53 -11.78
N ARG A 188 -1.31 0.15 -12.77
CA ARG A 188 -0.86 -0.76 -13.83
C ARG A 188 0.28 -0.16 -14.66
N SER A 189 0.24 1.12 -14.96
CA SER A 189 1.26 1.78 -15.79
C SER A 189 2.64 1.79 -15.14
N VAL A 190 2.72 1.79 -13.81
CA VAL A 190 3.97 1.71 -13.04
C VAL A 190 4.30 0.27 -12.60
N GLY A 191 3.48 -0.70 -12.97
CA GLY A 191 3.70 -2.12 -12.67
C GLY A 191 3.46 -2.50 -11.22
N ALA A 192 2.52 -1.82 -10.56
CA ALA A 192 2.10 -2.14 -9.19
C ALA A 192 1.32 -3.47 -9.09
N GLY A 193 0.85 -4.04 -10.20
CA GLY A 193 0.05 -5.25 -10.20
C GLY A 193 -1.40 -5.00 -9.76
N LEU A 194 -2.08 -6.06 -9.29
CA LEU A 194 -3.50 -6.03 -8.87
C LEU A 194 -3.68 -6.37 -7.38
N GLY A 195 -2.60 -6.33 -6.58
CA GLY A 195 -2.64 -6.64 -5.16
C GLY A 195 -2.46 -5.40 -4.29
N TRP A 196 -3.30 -5.23 -3.25
CA TRP A 196 -3.17 -4.17 -2.26
C TRP A 196 -2.67 -4.74 -0.93
N PRO A 197 -1.73 -4.04 -0.27
CA PRO A 197 -0.91 -2.94 -0.78
C PRO A 197 0.20 -3.41 -1.74
N THR A 198 0.77 -2.48 -2.48
CA THR A 198 1.99 -2.70 -3.26
C THR A 198 2.94 -1.52 -3.06
N THR A 199 4.21 -1.79 -2.81
CA THR A 199 5.25 -0.75 -2.68
C THR A 199 6.24 -0.84 -3.82
N ILE A 200 6.53 0.29 -4.48
CA ILE A 200 7.46 0.36 -5.61
C ILE A 200 8.63 1.28 -5.24
N PHE A 201 9.84 0.82 -5.53
CA PHE A 201 11.07 1.54 -5.21
C PHE A 201 11.77 1.99 -6.49
N TYR A 202 12.09 3.27 -6.54
CA TYR A 202 12.87 3.90 -7.61
C TYR A 202 14.16 4.48 -7.03
N ASP A 203 15.28 4.25 -7.72
CA ASP A 203 16.55 4.89 -7.38
C ASP A 203 16.59 6.37 -7.83
N ALA A 204 17.64 7.10 -7.47
CA ALA A 204 17.79 8.50 -7.84
C ALA A 204 17.89 8.74 -9.37
N LYS A 205 18.20 7.69 -10.17
CA LYS A 205 18.16 7.77 -11.62
C LYS A 205 16.76 7.65 -12.21
N GLY A 206 15.74 7.39 -11.33
CA GLY A 206 14.37 7.13 -11.73
C GLY A 206 14.15 5.71 -12.27
N LYS A 207 15.11 4.80 -12.05
CA LYS A 207 14.97 3.39 -12.43
C LYS A 207 14.20 2.65 -11.35
N ARG A 208 13.13 1.93 -11.74
CA ARG A 208 12.41 1.02 -10.86
C ARG A 208 13.34 -0.15 -10.47
N ARG A 209 13.57 -0.31 -9.17
CA ARG A 209 14.49 -1.30 -8.60
C ARG A 209 13.78 -2.53 -8.06
N PHE A 210 12.63 -2.32 -7.43
CA PHE A 210 11.90 -3.40 -6.79
C PHE A 210 10.41 -3.08 -6.71
N VAL A 211 9.57 -4.11 -6.72
CA VAL A 211 8.13 -4.05 -6.47
C VAL A 211 7.81 -5.10 -5.42
N ARG A 212 7.33 -4.67 -4.27
CA ARG A 212 6.85 -5.53 -3.22
C ARG A 212 5.34 -5.65 -3.28
N GLN A 213 4.83 -6.85 -3.46
CA GLN A 213 3.41 -7.17 -3.34
C GLN A 213 3.10 -7.56 -1.89
N GLY A 214 1.98 -7.06 -1.35
CA GLY A 214 1.56 -7.31 0.03
C GLY A 214 2.17 -6.36 1.05
N GLY A 215 1.57 -6.35 2.25
CA GLY A 215 1.89 -5.41 3.31
C GLY A 215 3.19 -5.71 4.06
N TYR A 216 3.71 -4.69 4.70
CA TYR A 216 4.80 -4.82 5.65
C TYR A 216 4.27 -5.22 7.02
N THR A 217 4.94 -6.16 7.66
CA THR A 217 4.64 -6.61 9.04
C THR A 217 5.43 -5.84 10.10
N SER A 218 6.43 -5.06 9.69
CA SER A 218 7.24 -4.22 10.58
C SER A 218 7.84 -3.03 9.87
N GLN A 219 8.08 -1.94 10.62
CA GLN A 219 8.79 -0.77 10.13
C GLN A 219 10.22 -1.12 9.68
N GLY A 220 10.88 -2.05 10.37
CA GLY A 220 12.25 -2.48 10.05
C GLY A 220 12.36 -3.15 8.68
N SER A 221 11.35 -3.92 8.25
CA SER A 221 11.35 -4.53 6.91
C SER A 221 11.15 -3.50 5.81
N LEU A 222 10.31 -2.48 6.01
CA LEU A 222 10.19 -1.36 5.06
C LEU A 222 11.49 -0.54 5.00
N ASP A 223 12.13 -0.26 6.16
CA ASP A 223 13.41 0.45 6.22
C ASP A 223 14.52 -0.31 5.48
N ALA A 224 14.59 -1.63 5.63
CA ALA A 224 15.54 -2.47 4.91
C ALA A 224 15.34 -2.39 3.38
N ASP A 225 14.11 -2.45 2.90
CA ASP A 225 13.80 -2.35 1.47
C ASP A 225 14.13 -0.93 0.93
N ILE A 226 13.86 0.14 1.68
CA ILE A 226 14.25 1.51 1.31
C ILE A 226 15.77 1.61 1.08
N ARG A 227 16.55 1.07 2.02
CA ARG A 227 18.03 1.08 1.93
C ARG A 227 18.53 0.24 0.75
N ALA A 228 17.96 -0.94 0.58
CA ALA A 228 18.40 -1.88 -0.45
C ALA A 228 18.04 -1.43 -1.87
N TYR A 229 16.90 -0.77 -2.06
CA TYR A 229 16.36 -0.54 -3.39
C TYR A 229 16.22 0.92 -3.80
N ALA A 230 15.90 1.82 -2.86
CA ALA A 230 15.77 3.24 -3.19
C ALA A 230 17.13 3.97 -3.09
N LEU A 231 17.95 3.61 -2.10
CA LEU A 231 19.22 4.30 -1.81
C LEU A 231 20.46 3.62 -2.43
N SER A 232 20.27 2.56 -3.21
CA SER A 232 21.36 1.80 -3.86
C SER A 232 21.86 2.46 -5.15
#